data_62072643cf8ab61da182cb15a041a727
#
_entry.id   62072643cf8ab61da182cb15a041a727
#
_cell.length_a   1.000
_cell.length_b   1.000
_cell.length_c   1.000
_cell.angle_alpha   90.00
_cell.angle_beta   90.00
_cell.angle_gamma   90.00
#
_symmetry.space_group_name_H-M   'P 1'
#
loop_
_entity.id
_entity.type
_entity.pdbx_description
1 polymer ?
#
loop_
_entity_poly.entity_id
_entity_poly.type
_entity_poly.pdbx_seq_one_letter_code
_entity_poly.pdbx_strand_id
1 'polypeptide(L)'
;MKNKMKFAPKLAAAAMSVAVIFSLAGCKEKTQAPQAAAQPVTVVTVQISAPVMTTELNGRTSAYQVAEVRPQINGIIQKRTFTEGQQVKAGDQLYQIDPALYEAAYEEAVANYELARADARRYAALVKVNAVSKQQNDQAQAQLKTARAAVKTAKTNLDYTRVESPITGRVGRSEVTPGALATAYQTFMTTVQQLDPIYVDVHQTSTELLRLKQDIATGKVQAKDGAVEVTLLMEDGSSYAQKGVLTFTGEEVDENTGMVNLRAIFPNPKGDLLPGMFVRARLEEGARPNSVVLDQRCVMRDPKGNAYVYVVTPENTIEQRTVVANRVIGTNWLIESGLKAGEKVVLEGTGKVRQGTKVTVQADEQKATSAAQPSTAQ
;
A
#
# COMPACT_ATOMS: atom_id res chain seq x y z
N MET A 1 86.87 7.65 20.53
CA MET A 1 87.66 8.63 21.34
C MET A 1 87.00 8.64 22.69
N LYS A 2 87.62 8.06 23.67
CA LYS A 2 88.27 8.67 24.87
C LYS A 2 87.27 9.42 25.71
N ASN A 3 87.04 9.23 26.98
CA ASN A 3 87.87 8.70 28.10
C ASN A 3 86.98 8.74 29.35
N LYS A 4 86.89 7.69 30.16
CA LYS A 4 87.56 7.55 31.46
C LYS A 4 87.30 8.75 32.44
N MET A 5 86.97 8.63 33.68
CA MET A 5 87.52 7.88 34.81
C MET A 5 86.71 8.18 36.06
N LYS A 6 86.33 7.17 36.87
CA LYS A 6 86.92 6.85 38.19
C LYS A 6 86.84 7.96 39.24
N PHE A 7 86.25 7.71 40.44
CA PHE A 7 86.86 7.20 41.67
C PHE A 7 85.89 7.26 42.86
N ALA A 8 85.82 6.19 43.57
CA ALA A 8 85.41 6.13 44.96
C ALA A 8 86.55 6.69 45.83
N PRO A 9 86.54 6.84 47.17
CA PRO A 9 85.99 5.87 48.14
C PRO A 9 85.58 6.45 49.57
N LYS A 10 85.01 5.55 50.33
CA LYS A 10 85.32 5.28 51.75
C LYS A 10 84.70 6.09 52.92
N LEU A 11 83.97 5.30 53.71
CA LEU A 11 84.15 5.00 55.15
C LEU A 11 84.04 6.16 56.20
N ALA A 12 83.14 5.95 57.04
CA ALA A 12 83.26 5.84 58.54
C ALA A 12 81.89 6.14 59.13
N ALA A 13 81.35 5.46 59.91
CA ALA A 13 81.50 4.69 61.13
C ALA A 13 80.12 4.77 61.77
N ALA A 14 79.48 3.68 62.07
CA ALA A 14 79.44 2.96 63.33
C ALA A 14 78.91 3.74 64.55
N ALA A 15 77.90 3.11 65.11
CA ALA A 15 77.44 3.22 66.51
C ALA A 15 76.33 4.21 66.84
N MET A 16 75.21 3.66 67.09
CA MET A 16 74.37 3.73 68.32
C MET A 16 73.01 3.15 67.96
N SER A 17 72.87 1.86 68.05
CA SER A 17 72.47 1.06 69.21
C SER A 17 71.08 1.37 69.75
N VAL A 18 70.19 0.40 69.56
CA VAL A 18 69.23 -0.18 70.48
C VAL A 18 68.40 0.84 71.27
N ALA A 19 67.23 1.06 70.92
CA ALA A 19 66.01 1.19 71.71
C ALA A 19 64.87 1.75 70.83
N VAL A 20 64.02 0.94 70.40
CA VAL A 20 62.55 1.11 70.32
C VAL A 20 61.98 -0.08 69.51
N ILE A 21 62.08 -1.24 70.11
CA ILE A 21 61.20 -2.37 69.74
C ILE A 21 60.19 -2.39 70.91
N PHE A 22 59.06 -1.69 70.72
CA PHE A 22 57.81 -2.00 71.40
C PHE A 22 56.86 -0.80 71.13
N SER A 23 56.05 -0.96 70.05
CA SER A 23 54.72 -0.39 69.93
C SER A 23 54.22 -0.40 68.49
N LEU A 24 53.96 -1.58 67.93
CA LEU A 24 53.15 -1.74 66.71
C LEU A 24 52.29 -2.97 66.89
N ALA A 25 51.47 -2.96 67.93
CA ALA A 25 50.19 -3.68 67.91
C ALA A 25 49.12 -2.71 67.40
N GLY A 26 49.23 -2.32 66.12
CA GLY A 26 48.21 -1.60 65.37
C GLY A 26 47.11 -2.55 64.97
N CYS A 27 45.93 -2.35 65.47
CA CYS A 27 44.66 -2.96 65.04
C CYS A 27 44.58 -3.06 63.51
N LYS A 28 44.41 -4.28 63.00
CA LYS A 28 44.02 -4.56 61.64
C LYS A 28 42.53 -4.29 61.56
N GLU A 29 42.17 -3.01 61.40
CA GLU A 29 40.84 -2.59 61.04
C GLU A 29 40.55 -3.22 59.66
N LYS A 30 39.61 -4.17 59.62
CA LYS A 30 39.07 -4.68 58.40
C LYS A 30 38.42 -3.48 57.68
N THR A 31 39.13 -2.87 56.73
CA THR A 31 38.56 -1.94 55.81
C THR A 31 37.45 -2.73 55.08
N GLN A 32 36.23 -2.58 55.54
CA GLN A 32 35.07 -2.95 54.71
C GLN A 32 35.20 -2.15 53.45
N ALA A 33 35.36 -2.88 52.31
CA ALA A 33 35.26 -2.27 51.00
C ALA A 33 34.00 -1.38 50.98
N PRO A 34 34.05 -0.17 50.47
CA PRO A 34 32.88 0.69 50.42
C PRO A 34 31.78 -0.06 49.68
N GLN A 35 30.70 -0.36 50.39
CA GLN A 35 29.48 -0.89 49.79
C GLN A 35 29.12 0.11 48.71
N ALA A 36 29.30 -0.29 47.44
CA ALA A 36 28.96 0.55 46.31
C ALA A 36 27.52 1.04 46.49
N ALA A 37 27.37 2.35 46.64
CA ALA A 37 26.07 2.97 46.86
C ALA A 37 25.15 2.52 45.69
N ALA A 38 23.98 2.00 46.04
CA ALA A 38 23.01 1.52 45.06
C ALA A 38 22.67 2.67 44.10
N GLN A 39 22.85 2.44 42.79
CA GLN A 39 22.62 3.46 41.78
C GLN A 39 21.12 3.64 41.58
N PRO A 40 20.59 4.87 41.56
CA PRO A 40 19.18 5.09 41.24
C PRO A 40 18.91 4.83 39.78
N VAL A 41 17.89 4.03 39.49
CA VAL A 41 17.42 3.70 38.13
C VAL A 41 15.90 3.80 38.04
N THR A 42 15.41 4.36 36.94
CA THR A 42 13.98 4.34 36.64
C THR A 42 13.65 3.04 35.89
N VAL A 43 12.56 2.38 36.28
CA VAL A 43 12.16 1.10 35.67
C VAL A 43 10.75 1.15 35.14
N VAL A 44 10.52 0.36 34.08
CA VAL A 44 9.21 0.05 33.53
C VAL A 44 8.89 -1.41 33.79
N THR A 45 7.68 -1.68 34.26
CA THR A 45 7.20 -3.05 34.45
C THR A 45 6.76 -3.63 33.09
N VAL A 46 7.28 -4.79 32.73
CA VAL A 46 6.93 -5.52 31.51
C VAL A 46 5.47 -5.96 31.56
N GLN A 47 4.70 -5.47 30.60
CA GLN A 47 3.32 -5.92 30.38
C GLN A 47 3.26 -6.69 29.06
N ILE A 48 2.64 -7.88 29.11
CA ILE A 48 2.31 -8.60 27.90
C ILE A 48 1.17 -7.86 27.21
N SER A 49 1.38 -7.50 25.97
CA SER A 49 0.38 -6.88 25.12
C SER A 49 0.28 -7.69 23.81
N ALA A 50 -0.89 -7.60 23.17
CA ALA A 50 -1.09 -8.14 21.84
C ALA A 50 -1.26 -6.96 20.87
N PRO A 51 -0.18 -6.23 20.54
CA PRO A 51 -0.30 -5.10 19.63
C PRO A 51 -0.77 -5.60 18.27
N VAL A 52 -1.77 -4.92 17.74
CA VAL A 52 -2.14 -5.09 16.33
C VAL A 52 -1.04 -4.44 15.51
N MET A 53 -0.34 -5.26 14.74
CA MET A 53 0.70 -4.77 13.85
C MET A 53 0.04 -4.25 12.59
N THR A 54 0.52 -3.11 12.10
CA THR A 54 0.08 -2.56 10.82
C THR A 54 1.26 -2.38 9.89
N THR A 55 1.08 -2.74 8.63
CA THR A 55 2.04 -2.45 7.56
C THR A 55 1.42 -1.43 6.63
N GLU A 56 2.13 -0.34 6.37
CA GLU A 56 1.71 0.68 5.42
C GLU A 56 2.43 0.47 4.10
N LEU A 57 1.65 0.42 3.04
CA LEU A 57 2.09 0.22 1.66
C LEU A 57 1.76 1.49 0.87
N ASN A 58 2.76 2.13 0.30
CA ASN A 58 2.57 3.31 -0.52
C ASN A 58 1.97 2.93 -1.87
N GLY A 59 1.00 3.71 -2.34
CA GLY A 59 0.31 3.45 -3.59
C GLY A 59 -0.28 4.70 -4.22
N ARG A 60 -0.89 4.50 -5.38
CA ARG A 60 -1.67 5.51 -6.09
C ARG A 60 -3.01 4.95 -6.51
N THR A 61 -3.99 5.81 -6.51
CA THR A 61 -5.32 5.46 -7.03
C THR A 61 -5.31 5.42 -8.55
N SER A 62 -6.06 4.50 -9.14
CA SER A 62 -6.32 4.44 -10.58
C SER A 62 -7.79 4.09 -10.86
N ALA A 63 -8.32 4.56 -11.97
CA ALA A 63 -9.70 4.29 -12.32
C ALA A 63 -9.94 2.79 -12.53
N TYR A 64 -11.12 2.28 -12.14
CA TYR A 64 -11.50 0.89 -12.34
C TYR A 64 -11.56 0.52 -13.81
N GLN A 65 -12.15 1.39 -14.63
CA GLN A 65 -12.15 1.30 -16.08
C GLN A 65 -11.92 2.67 -16.70
N VAL A 66 -11.19 2.70 -17.81
CA VAL A 66 -10.95 3.89 -18.62
C VAL A 66 -11.33 3.57 -20.05
N ALA A 67 -12.20 4.36 -20.63
CA ALA A 67 -12.58 4.24 -22.02
C ALA A 67 -12.29 5.54 -22.76
N GLU A 68 -11.43 5.46 -23.77
CA GLU A 68 -11.23 6.53 -24.73
C GLU A 68 -12.37 6.53 -25.74
N VAL A 69 -13.05 7.65 -25.88
CA VAL A 69 -14.13 7.82 -26.83
C VAL A 69 -13.56 8.33 -28.15
N ARG A 70 -13.70 7.53 -29.19
CA ARG A 70 -13.27 7.85 -30.56
C ARG A 70 -14.41 7.59 -31.53
N PRO A 71 -14.59 8.41 -32.59
CA PRO A 71 -15.64 8.19 -33.59
C PRO A 71 -15.32 6.95 -34.44
N GLN A 72 -16.37 6.27 -34.90
CA GLN A 72 -16.22 5.11 -35.79
C GLN A 72 -16.43 5.49 -37.26
N ILE A 73 -16.86 6.74 -37.52
CA ILE A 73 -17.10 7.31 -38.85
C ILE A 73 -16.49 8.69 -38.97
N ASN A 74 -16.35 9.17 -40.20
CA ASN A 74 -15.89 10.54 -40.48
C ASN A 74 -17.06 11.50 -40.54
N GLY A 75 -16.86 12.76 -40.12
CA GLY A 75 -17.86 13.81 -40.27
C GLY A 75 -17.64 14.99 -39.35
N ILE A 76 -18.45 16.01 -39.48
CA ILE A 76 -18.39 17.21 -38.65
C ILE A 76 -19.18 16.96 -37.37
N ILE A 77 -18.62 17.34 -36.23
CA ILE A 77 -19.31 17.29 -34.95
C ILE A 77 -20.36 18.40 -34.91
N GLN A 78 -21.64 18.04 -34.86
CA GLN A 78 -22.73 19.02 -34.79
C GLN A 78 -22.93 19.56 -33.38
N LYS A 79 -22.93 18.67 -32.38
CA LYS A 79 -23.16 19.04 -30.98
C LYS A 79 -22.51 18.06 -30.01
N ARG A 80 -22.24 18.58 -28.80
CA ARG A 80 -21.92 17.83 -27.60
C ARG A 80 -23.17 17.80 -26.70
N THR A 81 -23.52 16.62 -26.19
CA THR A 81 -24.78 16.41 -25.44
C THR A 81 -24.59 16.25 -23.93
N PHE A 82 -23.35 16.33 -23.44
CA PHE A 82 -23.01 16.21 -22.03
C PHE A 82 -22.31 17.46 -21.47
N THR A 83 -22.29 17.57 -20.16
CA THR A 83 -21.44 18.53 -19.41
C THR A 83 -20.19 17.81 -18.92
N GLU A 84 -19.03 18.44 -19.06
CA GLU A 84 -17.76 17.90 -18.59
C GLU A 84 -17.80 17.61 -17.08
N GLY A 85 -17.29 16.44 -16.67
CA GLY A 85 -17.38 15.98 -15.30
C GLY A 85 -18.71 15.33 -14.90
N GLN A 86 -19.70 15.26 -15.81
CA GLN A 86 -20.99 14.61 -15.56
C GLN A 86 -20.86 13.11 -15.46
N GLN A 87 -21.72 12.49 -14.65
CA GLN A 87 -21.91 11.04 -14.64
C GLN A 87 -22.76 10.63 -15.83
N VAL A 88 -22.30 9.65 -16.61
CA VAL A 88 -22.99 9.09 -17.78
C VAL A 88 -23.09 7.56 -17.65
N LYS A 89 -24.10 7.00 -18.32
CA LYS A 89 -24.29 5.55 -18.42
C LYS A 89 -23.76 5.02 -19.75
N ALA A 90 -23.43 3.75 -19.78
CA ALA A 90 -23.15 3.07 -21.06
C ALA A 90 -24.36 3.21 -22.01
N GLY A 91 -24.12 3.63 -23.25
CA GLY A 91 -25.14 3.93 -24.26
C GLY A 91 -25.65 5.37 -24.27
N ASP A 92 -25.29 6.21 -23.27
CA ASP A 92 -25.64 7.63 -23.31
C ASP A 92 -24.90 8.32 -24.46
N GLN A 93 -25.65 9.15 -25.26
CA GLN A 93 -25.06 9.88 -26.35
C GLN A 93 -24.16 11.02 -25.82
N LEU A 94 -22.91 11.06 -26.30
CA LEU A 94 -21.93 12.09 -25.94
C LEU A 94 -21.78 13.14 -27.03
N TYR A 95 -21.74 12.70 -28.27
CA TYR A 95 -21.61 13.61 -29.43
C TYR A 95 -22.57 13.22 -30.55
N GLN A 96 -22.89 14.18 -31.39
CA GLN A 96 -23.59 13.98 -32.64
C GLN A 96 -22.67 14.40 -33.79
N ILE A 97 -22.32 13.47 -34.64
CA ILE A 97 -21.70 13.72 -35.95
C ILE A 97 -22.81 13.97 -36.97
N ASP A 98 -22.56 14.81 -37.95
CA ASP A 98 -23.56 15.15 -38.99
C ASP A 98 -24.09 13.89 -39.66
N PRO A 99 -25.40 13.57 -39.55
CA PRO A 99 -25.97 12.33 -40.06
C PRO A 99 -26.41 12.44 -41.51
N ALA A 100 -26.48 13.64 -42.12
CA ALA A 100 -27.16 13.87 -43.37
C ALA A 100 -26.73 12.93 -44.54
N LEU A 101 -25.40 12.73 -44.68
CA LEU A 101 -24.89 11.80 -45.70
C LEU A 101 -25.22 10.34 -45.41
N TYR A 102 -25.22 9.97 -44.13
CA TYR A 102 -25.51 8.61 -43.67
C TYR A 102 -26.99 8.29 -43.71
N GLU A 103 -27.87 9.29 -43.46
CA GLU A 103 -29.31 9.19 -43.62
C GLU A 103 -29.65 8.97 -45.10
N ALA A 104 -29.10 9.78 -46.02
CA ALA A 104 -29.31 9.61 -47.47
C ALA A 104 -28.84 8.22 -47.96
N ALA A 105 -27.67 7.74 -47.50
CA ALA A 105 -27.18 6.41 -47.88
C ALA A 105 -28.07 5.28 -47.29
N TYR A 106 -28.62 5.47 -46.12
CA TYR A 106 -29.57 4.52 -45.54
C TYR A 106 -30.89 4.47 -46.30
N GLU A 107 -31.46 5.64 -46.68
CA GLU A 107 -32.68 5.74 -47.49
C GLU A 107 -32.49 5.10 -48.85
N GLU A 108 -31.36 5.33 -49.52
CA GLU A 108 -31.02 4.66 -50.82
C GLU A 108 -30.97 3.14 -50.63
N ALA A 109 -30.30 2.62 -49.62
CA ALA A 109 -30.22 1.19 -49.36
C ALA A 109 -31.60 0.58 -49.07
N VAL A 110 -32.48 1.30 -48.35
CA VAL A 110 -33.86 0.86 -48.09
C VAL A 110 -34.66 0.79 -49.40
N ALA A 111 -34.58 1.79 -50.27
CA ALA A 111 -35.28 1.79 -51.56
C ALA A 111 -34.84 0.60 -52.45
N ASN A 112 -33.54 0.34 -52.53
CA ASN A 112 -32.97 -0.81 -53.26
C ASN A 112 -33.42 -2.15 -52.66
N TYR A 113 -33.53 -2.24 -51.34
CA TYR A 113 -34.05 -3.44 -50.66
C TYR A 113 -35.53 -3.68 -50.98
N GLU A 114 -36.36 -2.62 -50.98
CA GLU A 114 -37.78 -2.73 -51.28
C GLU A 114 -38.00 -3.21 -52.74
N LEU A 115 -37.25 -2.67 -53.71
CA LEU A 115 -37.26 -3.15 -55.08
C LEU A 115 -36.89 -4.63 -55.18
N ALA A 116 -35.74 -5.03 -54.63
CA ALA A 116 -35.27 -6.40 -54.64
C ALA A 116 -36.26 -7.37 -53.95
N ARG A 117 -36.92 -6.90 -52.87
CA ARG A 117 -37.97 -7.65 -52.15
C ARG A 117 -39.21 -7.86 -53.03
N ALA A 118 -39.65 -6.85 -53.77
CA ALA A 118 -40.79 -6.96 -54.69
C ALA A 118 -40.50 -7.94 -55.80
N ASP A 119 -39.29 -7.86 -56.41
CA ASP A 119 -38.85 -8.77 -57.45
C ASP A 119 -38.73 -10.20 -56.94
N ALA A 120 -38.07 -10.45 -55.80
CA ALA A 120 -37.94 -11.77 -55.23
C ALA A 120 -39.32 -12.42 -54.93
N ARG A 121 -40.28 -11.63 -54.43
CA ARG A 121 -41.67 -12.10 -54.24
C ARG A 121 -42.33 -12.48 -55.58
N ARG A 122 -42.18 -11.64 -56.60
CA ARG A 122 -42.73 -11.90 -57.98
C ARG A 122 -42.15 -13.17 -58.52
N TYR A 123 -40.83 -13.33 -58.55
CA TYR A 123 -40.16 -14.52 -59.07
C TYR A 123 -40.50 -15.78 -58.29
N ALA A 124 -40.63 -15.68 -56.97
CA ALA A 124 -41.06 -16.79 -56.13
C ALA A 124 -42.51 -17.27 -56.42
N ALA A 125 -43.38 -16.38 -56.90
CA ALA A 125 -44.72 -16.75 -57.36
C ALA A 125 -44.70 -17.37 -58.74
N LEU A 126 -43.95 -16.79 -59.69
CA LEU A 126 -43.85 -17.23 -61.06
C LEU A 126 -43.15 -18.58 -61.17
N VAL A 127 -42.18 -18.92 -60.43
CA VAL A 127 -41.50 -20.23 -60.46
C VAL A 127 -42.42 -21.35 -60.03
N LYS A 128 -43.41 -21.12 -59.19
CA LYS A 128 -44.39 -22.12 -58.76
C LYS A 128 -45.33 -22.59 -59.95
N VAL A 129 -45.52 -21.68 -60.86
CA VAL A 129 -46.33 -21.96 -62.12
C VAL A 129 -45.47 -22.21 -63.32
N ASN A 130 -44.15 -22.44 -63.13
CA ASN A 130 -43.16 -22.66 -64.18
C ASN A 130 -43.06 -21.52 -65.21
N ALA A 131 -43.45 -20.30 -64.89
CA ALA A 131 -43.39 -19.14 -65.78
C ALA A 131 -41.97 -18.51 -65.84
N VAL A 132 -41.07 -18.87 -64.94
CA VAL A 132 -39.66 -18.46 -64.90
C VAL A 132 -38.77 -19.64 -64.50
N SER A 133 -37.47 -19.55 -64.82
CA SER A 133 -36.52 -20.59 -64.45
C SER A 133 -36.19 -20.55 -62.97
N LYS A 134 -35.82 -21.69 -62.39
CA LYS A 134 -35.36 -21.79 -61.04
C LYS A 134 -34.15 -20.87 -60.78
N GLN A 135 -33.25 -20.81 -61.79
CA GLN A 135 -32.07 -19.93 -61.72
C GLN A 135 -32.45 -18.45 -61.59
N GLN A 136 -33.46 -17.97 -62.29
CA GLN A 136 -33.95 -16.57 -62.18
C GLN A 136 -34.52 -16.29 -60.79
N ASN A 137 -35.28 -17.22 -60.24
CA ASN A 137 -35.75 -17.07 -58.84
C ASN A 137 -34.61 -17.04 -57.88
N ASP A 138 -33.62 -17.96 -57.94
CA ASP A 138 -32.49 -18.04 -57.05
C ASP A 138 -31.64 -16.76 -57.14
N GLN A 139 -31.48 -16.18 -58.33
CA GLN A 139 -30.82 -14.89 -58.54
C GLN A 139 -31.56 -13.74 -57.86
N ALA A 140 -32.90 -13.67 -58.02
CA ALA A 140 -33.70 -12.66 -57.31
C ALA A 140 -33.63 -12.79 -55.80
N GLN A 141 -33.63 -14.02 -55.27
CA GLN A 141 -33.45 -14.27 -53.82
C GLN A 141 -32.06 -13.89 -53.35
N ALA A 142 -31.01 -14.12 -54.13
CA ALA A 142 -29.64 -13.68 -53.82
C ALA A 142 -29.56 -12.15 -53.78
N GLN A 143 -30.15 -11.46 -54.76
CA GLN A 143 -30.19 -9.99 -54.80
C GLN A 143 -30.91 -9.40 -53.59
N LEU A 144 -32.02 -9.98 -53.15
CA LEU A 144 -32.72 -9.59 -51.92
C LEU A 144 -31.81 -9.70 -50.67
N LYS A 145 -31.05 -10.79 -50.58
CA LYS A 145 -30.12 -10.99 -49.46
C LYS A 145 -29.01 -9.92 -49.44
N THR A 146 -28.45 -9.61 -50.65
CA THR A 146 -27.43 -8.56 -50.80
C THR A 146 -27.98 -7.17 -50.41
N ALA A 147 -29.16 -6.81 -50.95
CA ALA A 147 -29.80 -5.54 -50.61
C ALA A 147 -30.13 -5.42 -49.13
N ARG A 148 -30.56 -6.51 -48.48
CA ARG A 148 -30.78 -6.55 -47.05
C ARG A 148 -29.48 -6.32 -46.23
N ALA A 149 -28.36 -6.87 -46.69
CA ALA A 149 -27.06 -6.64 -46.06
C ALA A 149 -26.62 -5.17 -46.18
N ALA A 150 -26.86 -4.56 -47.38
CA ALA A 150 -26.57 -3.13 -47.60
C ALA A 150 -27.35 -2.22 -46.67
N VAL A 151 -28.66 -2.47 -46.45
CA VAL A 151 -29.46 -1.73 -45.44
C VAL A 151 -28.86 -1.84 -44.06
N LYS A 152 -28.43 -3.04 -43.64
CA LYS A 152 -27.81 -3.25 -42.32
C LYS A 152 -26.53 -2.42 -42.19
N THR A 153 -25.67 -2.43 -43.21
CA THR A 153 -24.41 -1.65 -43.20
C THR A 153 -24.68 -0.16 -43.13
N ALA A 154 -25.59 0.36 -44.00
CA ALA A 154 -25.94 1.79 -43.99
C ALA A 154 -26.55 2.23 -42.65
N LYS A 155 -27.44 1.39 -42.08
CA LYS A 155 -28.00 1.65 -40.75
C LYS A 155 -26.93 1.70 -39.68
N THR A 156 -26.00 0.76 -39.66
CA THR A 156 -24.91 0.75 -38.67
C THR A 156 -24.06 2.02 -38.79
N ASN A 157 -23.74 2.49 -40.00
CA ASN A 157 -23.00 3.71 -40.22
C ASN A 157 -23.80 4.95 -39.74
N LEU A 158 -25.12 4.96 -39.95
CA LEU A 158 -25.99 6.00 -39.42
C LEU A 158 -26.03 5.97 -37.87
N ASP A 159 -26.15 4.79 -37.29
CA ASP A 159 -26.12 4.64 -35.83
C ASP A 159 -24.79 5.17 -35.24
N TYR A 160 -23.66 4.98 -35.93
CA TYR A 160 -22.34 5.49 -35.49
C TYR A 160 -22.21 7.03 -35.55
N THR A 161 -23.15 7.75 -36.19
CA THR A 161 -23.19 9.21 -36.10
C THR A 161 -23.50 9.68 -34.68
N ARG A 162 -24.14 8.82 -33.87
CA ARG A 162 -24.39 9.02 -32.44
C ARG A 162 -23.23 8.37 -31.68
N VAL A 163 -22.28 9.18 -31.24
CA VAL A 163 -21.15 8.69 -30.46
C VAL A 163 -21.61 8.51 -29.02
N GLU A 164 -21.64 7.27 -28.56
CA GLU A 164 -22.17 6.88 -27.25
C GLU A 164 -21.04 6.53 -26.28
N SER A 165 -21.33 6.59 -24.98
CA SER A 165 -20.40 6.15 -23.93
C SER A 165 -20.31 4.62 -23.92
N PRO A 166 -19.09 4.04 -24.01
CA PRO A 166 -18.93 2.60 -23.97
C PRO A 166 -19.07 2.01 -22.56
N ILE A 167 -18.89 2.83 -21.52
CA ILE A 167 -18.97 2.43 -20.10
C ILE A 167 -19.78 3.42 -19.28
N THR A 168 -20.25 2.97 -18.13
CA THR A 168 -20.82 3.86 -17.12
C THR A 168 -19.70 4.48 -16.30
N GLY A 169 -19.69 5.82 -16.19
CA GLY A 169 -18.63 6.51 -15.47
C GLY A 169 -18.74 8.02 -15.58
N ARG A 170 -17.69 8.71 -15.14
CA ARG A 170 -17.58 10.15 -15.22
C ARG A 170 -16.89 10.54 -16.52
N VAL A 171 -17.53 11.39 -17.31
CA VAL A 171 -16.94 11.89 -18.56
C VAL A 171 -15.94 13.01 -18.26
N GLY A 172 -14.79 12.94 -18.90
CA GLY A 172 -13.72 13.93 -18.77
C GLY A 172 -13.97 15.20 -19.58
N ARG A 173 -12.91 15.95 -19.78
CA ARG A 173 -12.92 17.13 -20.65
C ARG A 173 -13.09 16.69 -22.12
N SER A 174 -13.79 17.51 -22.89
CA SER A 174 -13.88 17.36 -24.32
C SER A 174 -12.64 17.93 -25.01
N GLU A 175 -11.98 17.12 -25.85
CA GLU A 175 -10.82 17.56 -26.63
C GLU A 175 -11.22 18.10 -28.01
N VAL A 176 -12.53 18.05 -28.32
CA VAL A 176 -13.09 18.51 -29.59
C VAL A 176 -14.28 19.44 -29.33
N THR A 177 -14.53 20.33 -30.28
CA THR A 177 -15.64 21.30 -30.22
C THR A 177 -16.64 21.06 -31.38
N PRO A 178 -17.90 21.46 -31.23
CA PRO A 178 -18.83 21.53 -32.34
C PRO A 178 -18.23 22.31 -33.53
N GLY A 179 -18.40 21.81 -34.74
CA GLY A 179 -17.78 22.32 -35.96
C GLY A 179 -16.45 21.65 -36.34
N ALA A 180 -15.81 20.91 -35.43
CA ALA A 180 -14.57 20.19 -35.72
C ALA A 180 -14.83 18.96 -36.60
N LEU A 181 -13.85 18.61 -37.45
CA LEU A 181 -13.86 17.39 -38.22
C LEU A 181 -13.42 16.20 -37.36
N ALA A 182 -14.27 15.20 -37.26
CA ALA A 182 -13.95 13.92 -36.63
C ALA A 182 -13.48 12.93 -37.69
N THR A 183 -12.32 12.31 -37.46
CA THR A 183 -11.75 11.24 -38.30
C THR A 183 -11.90 9.92 -37.59
N ALA A 184 -12.50 8.93 -38.27
CA ALA A 184 -12.78 7.60 -37.72
C ALA A 184 -11.52 6.96 -37.08
N TYR A 185 -11.66 6.45 -35.86
CA TYR A 185 -10.65 5.77 -35.03
C TYR A 185 -9.43 6.61 -34.63
N GLN A 186 -9.25 7.82 -35.20
CA GLN A 186 -8.07 8.66 -34.96
C GLN A 186 -8.36 9.80 -33.98
N THR A 187 -9.48 10.50 -34.17
CA THR A 187 -9.80 11.66 -33.35
C THR A 187 -10.12 11.23 -31.92
N PHE A 188 -9.32 11.68 -30.96
CA PHE A 188 -9.63 11.53 -29.55
C PHE A 188 -10.63 12.60 -29.12
N MET A 189 -11.81 12.19 -28.64
CA MET A 189 -12.90 13.11 -28.30
C MET A 189 -13.00 13.41 -26.82
N THR A 190 -12.99 12.39 -25.97
CA THR A 190 -13.01 12.47 -24.52
C THR A 190 -12.66 11.14 -23.90
N THR A 191 -12.50 11.11 -22.58
CA THR A 191 -12.34 9.88 -21.79
C THR A 191 -13.52 9.72 -20.85
N VAL A 192 -14.03 8.52 -20.70
CA VAL A 192 -14.99 8.16 -19.65
C VAL A 192 -14.29 7.25 -18.66
N GLN A 193 -14.38 7.57 -17.36
CA GLN A 193 -13.71 6.84 -16.29
C GLN A 193 -14.73 6.33 -15.28
N GLN A 194 -14.67 5.04 -14.99
CA GLN A 194 -15.40 4.46 -13.87
C GLN A 194 -14.56 4.65 -12.60
N LEU A 195 -15.11 5.40 -11.64
CA LEU A 195 -14.45 5.76 -10.39
C LEU A 195 -15.00 5.02 -9.17
N ASP A 196 -16.11 4.31 -9.30
CA ASP A 196 -16.69 3.46 -8.28
C ASP A 196 -16.97 2.06 -8.87
N PRO A 197 -16.30 1.01 -8.35
CA PRO A 197 -15.17 1.07 -7.42
C PRO A 197 -13.93 1.74 -8.01
N ILE A 198 -12.88 1.98 -7.20
CA ILE A 198 -11.59 2.52 -7.63
C ILE A 198 -10.46 1.57 -7.26
N TYR A 199 -9.43 1.51 -8.07
CA TYR A 199 -8.21 0.76 -7.76
C TYR A 199 -7.21 1.60 -6.96
N VAL A 200 -6.45 0.92 -6.12
CA VAL A 200 -5.23 1.43 -5.51
C VAL A 200 -4.09 0.49 -5.90
N ASP A 201 -3.18 1.00 -6.70
CA ASP A 201 -1.99 0.28 -7.15
C ASP A 201 -0.86 0.54 -6.15
N VAL A 202 -0.33 -0.54 -5.57
CA VAL A 202 0.70 -0.54 -4.54
C VAL A 202 1.93 -1.26 -5.07
N HIS A 203 3.08 -0.61 -5.01
CA HIS A 203 4.34 -1.20 -5.46
C HIS A 203 5.13 -1.73 -4.28
N GLN A 204 5.54 -3.01 -4.34
CA GLN A 204 6.32 -3.66 -3.31
C GLN A 204 7.49 -4.42 -3.90
N THR A 205 8.55 -4.58 -3.12
CA THR A 205 9.66 -5.44 -3.53
C THR A 205 9.24 -6.92 -3.50
N SER A 206 9.83 -7.74 -4.34
CA SER A 206 9.58 -9.18 -4.37
C SER A 206 9.83 -9.85 -3.01
N THR A 207 10.82 -9.36 -2.25
CA THR A 207 11.14 -9.84 -0.90
C THR A 207 10.01 -9.56 0.10
N GLU A 208 9.44 -8.35 0.05
CA GLU A 208 8.31 -7.97 0.92
C GLU A 208 7.04 -8.74 0.56
N LEU A 209 6.79 -8.96 -0.74
CA LEU A 209 5.69 -9.80 -1.19
C LEU A 209 5.81 -11.24 -0.66
N LEU A 210 7.01 -11.84 -0.73
CA LEU A 210 7.24 -13.19 -0.20
C LEU A 210 6.99 -13.25 1.30
N ARG A 211 7.42 -12.23 2.06
CA ARG A 211 7.12 -12.12 3.51
C ARG A 211 5.62 -12.01 3.76
N LEU A 212 4.92 -11.15 3.01
CA LEU A 212 3.48 -10.98 3.15
C LEU A 212 2.73 -12.29 2.85
N LYS A 213 3.10 -13.00 1.78
CA LYS A 213 2.55 -14.33 1.46
C LYS A 213 2.81 -15.35 2.59
N GLN A 214 4.01 -15.35 3.18
CA GLN A 214 4.35 -16.20 4.30
C GLN A 214 3.56 -15.83 5.57
N ASP A 215 3.38 -14.55 5.85
CA ASP A 215 2.61 -14.06 7.01
C ASP A 215 1.12 -14.39 6.88
N ILE A 216 0.57 -14.38 5.65
CA ILE A 216 -0.78 -14.87 5.36
C ILE A 216 -0.85 -16.40 5.56
N ALA A 217 0.08 -17.17 4.99
CA ALA A 217 0.09 -18.63 5.09
C ALA A 217 0.23 -19.12 6.54
N THR A 218 0.94 -18.36 7.39
CA THR A 218 1.11 -18.66 8.83
C THR A 218 -0.03 -18.10 9.70
N GLY A 219 -1.04 -17.44 9.11
CA GLY A 219 -2.17 -16.84 9.84
C GLY A 219 -1.82 -15.59 10.64
N LYS A 220 -0.65 -15.01 10.44
CA LYS A 220 -0.27 -13.74 11.06
C LYS A 220 -1.02 -12.55 10.45
N VAL A 221 -1.36 -12.61 9.16
CA VAL A 221 -2.24 -11.68 8.47
C VAL A 221 -3.56 -12.39 8.21
N GLN A 222 -4.66 -11.81 8.68
CA GLN A 222 -5.97 -12.39 8.47
C GLN A 222 -6.40 -12.18 7.02
N ALA A 223 -6.44 -13.26 6.25
CA ALA A 223 -7.05 -13.29 4.94
C ALA A 223 -8.42 -13.98 5.04
N LYS A 224 -9.46 -13.32 4.59
CA LYS A 224 -10.79 -13.90 4.45
C LYS A 224 -10.99 -14.27 2.98
N ASP A 225 -11.23 -15.54 2.70
CA ASP A 225 -11.39 -16.06 1.33
C ASP A 225 -10.22 -15.70 0.37
N GLY A 226 -8.99 -15.67 0.89
CA GLY A 226 -7.80 -15.32 0.12
C GLY A 226 -7.60 -13.83 -0.13
N ALA A 227 -8.47 -12.97 0.40
CA ALA A 227 -8.41 -11.53 0.28
C ALA A 227 -8.05 -10.89 1.63
N VAL A 228 -7.16 -9.89 1.60
CA VAL A 228 -6.74 -9.15 2.79
C VAL A 228 -7.50 -7.83 2.85
N GLU A 229 -8.18 -7.59 3.96
CA GLU A 229 -8.86 -6.31 4.19
C GLU A 229 -7.81 -5.21 4.44
N VAL A 230 -7.99 -4.06 3.78
CA VAL A 230 -7.07 -2.92 3.88
C VAL A 230 -7.84 -1.63 4.17
N THR A 231 -7.23 -0.79 5.00
CA THR A 231 -7.69 0.58 5.27
C THR A 231 -6.83 1.54 4.48
N LEU A 232 -7.41 2.61 3.96
CA LEU A 232 -6.69 3.62 3.19
C LEU A 232 -6.44 4.85 4.05
N LEU A 233 -5.22 5.34 4.02
CA LEU A 233 -4.85 6.65 4.55
C LEU A 233 -4.63 7.60 3.38
N MET A 234 -5.30 8.74 3.45
CA MET A 234 -5.16 9.83 2.50
C MET A 234 -3.83 10.57 2.68
N GLU A 235 -3.47 11.41 1.75
CA GLU A 235 -2.23 12.20 1.79
C GLU A 235 -2.17 13.15 3.02
N ASP A 236 -3.31 13.67 3.45
CA ASP A 236 -3.45 14.51 4.65
C ASP A 236 -3.36 13.72 5.97
N GLY A 237 -3.22 12.39 5.90
CA GLY A 237 -3.18 11.50 7.06
C GLY A 237 -4.55 11.07 7.57
N SER A 238 -5.65 11.57 7.00
CA SER A 238 -6.99 11.11 7.35
C SER A 238 -7.23 9.67 6.87
N SER A 239 -8.06 8.94 7.61
CA SER A 239 -8.45 7.58 7.23
C SER A 239 -9.67 7.62 6.34
N TYR A 240 -9.61 6.92 5.19
CA TYR A 240 -10.77 6.75 4.32
C TYR A 240 -11.81 5.85 5.00
N ALA A 241 -13.08 6.25 4.91
CA ALA A 241 -14.15 5.59 5.67
C ALA A 241 -14.48 4.16 5.20
N GLN A 242 -14.25 3.87 3.90
CA GLN A 242 -14.55 2.56 3.33
C GLN A 242 -13.29 1.70 3.36
N LYS A 243 -13.45 0.43 3.75
CA LYS A 243 -12.39 -0.56 3.66
C LYS A 243 -12.33 -1.14 2.25
N GLY A 244 -11.12 -1.44 1.81
CA GLY A 244 -10.87 -2.10 0.54
C GLY A 244 -10.38 -3.53 0.72
N VAL A 245 -10.22 -4.20 -0.39
CA VAL A 245 -9.76 -5.57 -0.47
C VAL A 245 -8.50 -5.62 -1.33
N LEU A 246 -7.40 -6.09 -0.75
CA LEU A 246 -6.15 -6.31 -1.47
C LEU A 246 -6.24 -7.64 -2.22
N THR A 247 -6.05 -7.58 -3.53
CA THR A 247 -6.00 -8.74 -4.39
C THR A 247 -4.57 -8.94 -4.91
N PHE A 248 -4.04 -10.14 -4.80
CA PHE A 248 -2.71 -10.48 -5.33
C PHE A 248 -2.82 -10.70 -6.85
N THR A 249 -2.84 -9.63 -7.62
CA THR A 249 -2.98 -9.68 -9.09
C THR A 249 -1.65 -9.63 -9.83
N GLY A 250 -0.56 -9.26 -9.16
CA GLY A 250 0.76 -9.18 -9.79
C GLY A 250 1.43 -10.55 -9.83
N GLU A 251 1.40 -11.23 -10.98
CA GLU A 251 2.18 -12.45 -11.22
C GLU A 251 3.56 -12.15 -11.82
N GLU A 252 3.80 -10.89 -12.18
CA GLU A 252 5.02 -10.44 -12.86
C GLU A 252 5.81 -9.47 -11.98
N VAL A 253 7.10 -9.70 -11.92
CA VAL A 253 8.08 -8.80 -11.31
C VAL A 253 8.65 -7.94 -12.43
N ASP A 254 8.57 -6.62 -12.29
CA ASP A 254 9.23 -5.70 -13.21
C ASP A 254 10.75 -5.92 -13.13
N GLU A 255 11.34 -6.39 -14.22
CA GLU A 255 12.77 -6.78 -14.28
C GLU A 255 13.72 -5.61 -14.03
N ASN A 256 13.31 -4.36 -14.30
CA ASN A 256 14.15 -3.19 -14.14
C ASN A 256 14.18 -2.68 -12.70
N THR A 257 13.04 -2.81 -11.99
CA THR A 257 12.89 -2.25 -10.63
C THR A 257 12.88 -3.33 -9.56
N GLY A 258 12.64 -4.60 -9.91
CA GLY A 258 12.45 -5.70 -8.95
C GLY A 258 11.16 -5.56 -8.14
N MET A 259 10.24 -4.70 -8.58
CA MET A 259 8.99 -4.45 -7.89
C MET A 259 7.84 -5.29 -8.45
N VAL A 260 6.91 -5.62 -7.57
CA VAL A 260 5.63 -6.28 -7.89
C VAL A 260 4.52 -5.29 -7.65
N ASN A 261 3.56 -5.25 -8.56
CA ASN A 261 2.37 -4.42 -8.41
C ASN A 261 1.25 -5.21 -7.73
N LEU A 262 0.82 -4.75 -6.57
CA LEU A 262 -0.34 -5.25 -5.87
C LEU A 262 -1.50 -4.29 -6.10
N ARG A 263 -2.71 -4.81 -6.24
CA ARG A 263 -3.89 -4.01 -6.47
C ARG A 263 -4.94 -4.24 -5.40
N ALA A 264 -5.43 -3.15 -4.82
CA ALA A 264 -6.57 -3.17 -3.93
C ALA A 264 -7.77 -2.50 -4.59
N ILE A 265 -8.96 -2.98 -4.25
CA ILE A 265 -10.24 -2.44 -4.74
C ILE A 265 -10.93 -1.75 -3.58
N PHE A 266 -11.35 -0.50 -3.78
CA PHE A 266 -12.06 0.29 -2.80
C PHE A 266 -13.40 0.77 -3.35
N PRO A 267 -14.50 0.68 -2.58
CA PRO A 267 -15.74 1.37 -2.90
C PRO A 267 -15.51 2.90 -2.87
N ASN A 268 -16.04 3.62 -3.83
CA ASN A 268 -15.89 5.09 -3.93
C ASN A 268 -17.20 5.78 -4.29
N PRO A 269 -18.28 5.54 -3.52
CA PRO A 269 -19.63 6.02 -3.89
C PRO A 269 -19.76 7.55 -3.88
N LYS A 270 -18.95 8.25 -3.10
CA LYS A 270 -18.94 9.73 -3.05
C LYS A 270 -18.00 10.37 -4.06
N GLY A 271 -17.11 9.58 -4.69
CA GLY A 271 -16.10 10.09 -5.60
C GLY A 271 -15.00 10.91 -4.93
N ASP A 272 -14.76 10.68 -3.63
CA ASP A 272 -13.70 11.36 -2.87
C ASP A 272 -12.29 10.96 -3.35
N LEU A 273 -12.16 9.71 -3.83
CA LEU A 273 -10.92 9.23 -4.41
C LEU A 273 -10.89 9.52 -5.91
N LEU A 274 -9.88 10.26 -6.35
CA LEU A 274 -9.66 10.57 -7.76
C LEU A 274 -8.43 9.81 -8.28
N PRO A 275 -8.39 9.40 -9.55
CA PRO A 275 -7.23 8.75 -10.14
C PRO A 275 -5.96 9.62 -10.02
N GLY A 276 -4.85 8.99 -9.66
CA GLY A 276 -3.55 9.65 -9.51
C GLY A 276 -3.23 10.15 -8.10
N MET A 277 -4.19 10.12 -7.16
CA MET A 277 -3.95 10.53 -5.76
C MET A 277 -2.94 9.59 -5.11
N PHE A 278 -2.02 10.17 -4.33
CA PHE A 278 -1.13 9.40 -3.48
C PHE A 278 -1.86 8.96 -2.21
N VAL A 279 -1.72 7.69 -1.87
CA VAL A 279 -2.42 7.07 -0.73
C VAL A 279 -1.53 6.03 -0.09
N ARG A 280 -1.83 5.68 1.17
CA ARG A 280 -1.17 4.58 1.87
C ARG A 280 -2.20 3.53 2.25
N ALA A 281 -2.02 2.32 1.74
CA ALA A 281 -2.83 1.18 2.12
C ALA A 281 -2.27 0.60 3.41
N ARG A 282 -3.07 0.56 4.48
CA ARG A 282 -2.71 0.01 5.77
C ARG A 282 -3.32 -1.37 5.91
N LEU A 283 -2.45 -2.38 6.04
CA LEU A 283 -2.84 -3.76 6.35
C LEU A 283 -2.76 -3.97 7.85
N GLU A 284 -3.77 -4.59 8.43
CA GLU A 284 -3.73 -5.08 9.80
C GLU A 284 -3.10 -6.48 9.79
N GLU A 285 -1.89 -6.59 10.33
CA GLU A 285 -1.33 -7.88 10.71
C GLU A 285 -2.05 -8.33 11.99
N GLY A 286 -2.38 -9.59 12.11
CA GLY A 286 -3.06 -10.11 13.31
C GLY A 286 -2.31 -9.75 14.60
N ALA A 287 -3.05 -9.74 15.72
CA ALA A 287 -2.47 -9.51 17.03
C ALA A 287 -1.39 -10.57 17.31
N ARG A 288 -0.22 -10.14 17.77
CA ARG A 288 0.83 -11.06 18.24
C ARG A 288 0.65 -11.32 19.73
N PRO A 289 0.07 -12.44 20.14
CA PRO A 289 -0.06 -12.77 21.54
C PRO A 289 1.33 -12.98 22.16
N ASN A 290 1.47 -12.62 23.41
CA ASN A 290 2.71 -12.77 24.19
C ASN A 290 3.88 -11.87 23.77
N SER A 291 3.63 -10.76 23.07
CA SER A 291 4.67 -9.78 22.79
C SER A 291 4.73 -8.70 23.87
N VAL A 292 5.91 -8.13 24.05
CA VAL A 292 6.17 -7.03 24.98
C VAL A 292 6.51 -5.80 24.17
N VAL A 293 5.86 -4.67 24.47
CA VAL A 293 6.20 -3.37 23.88
C VAL A 293 6.99 -2.57 24.91
N LEU A 294 8.23 -2.20 24.56
CA LEU A 294 9.13 -1.42 25.42
C LEU A 294 9.59 -0.15 24.69
N ASP A 295 9.72 0.92 25.48
CA ASP A 295 10.34 2.17 25.00
C ASP A 295 11.75 1.88 24.42
N GLN A 296 12.11 2.56 23.31
CA GLN A 296 13.41 2.39 22.65
C GLN A 296 14.59 2.63 23.58
N ARG A 297 14.43 3.49 24.61
CA ARG A 297 15.46 3.78 25.62
C ARG A 297 15.82 2.58 26.47
N CYS A 298 14.94 1.58 26.61
CA CYS A 298 15.20 0.35 27.37
C CYS A 298 16.11 -0.63 26.64
N VAL A 299 16.21 -0.54 25.31
CA VAL A 299 16.88 -1.53 24.47
C VAL A 299 18.23 -1.00 24.00
N MET A 300 19.28 -1.71 24.34
CA MET A 300 20.65 -1.41 23.95
C MET A 300 21.15 -2.45 22.94
N ARG A 301 22.22 -2.13 22.22
CA ARG A 301 22.89 -3.06 21.33
C ARG A 301 24.34 -3.28 21.76
N ASP A 302 24.76 -4.54 21.72
CA ASP A 302 26.14 -4.90 21.93
C ASP A 302 27.01 -4.61 20.70
N PRO A 303 28.35 -4.66 20.77
CA PRO A 303 29.22 -4.45 19.62
C PRO A 303 29.02 -5.47 18.48
N LYS A 304 28.35 -6.59 18.74
CA LYS A 304 27.99 -7.60 17.73
C LYS A 304 26.62 -7.32 17.11
N GLY A 305 25.90 -6.26 17.56
CA GLY A 305 24.59 -5.88 17.05
C GLY A 305 23.40 -6.54 17.75
N ASN A 306 23.61 -7.44 18.75
CA ASN A 306 22.52 -8.09 19.45
C ASN A 306 21.83 -7.10 20.38
N ALA A 307 20.50 -7.14 20.41
CA ALA A 307 19.71 -6.33 21.32
C ALA A 307 19.73 -6.95 22.74
N TYR A 308 19.89 -6.11 23.76
CA TYR A 308 19.79 -6.52 25.14
C TYR A 308 19.14 -5.45 26.00
N VAL A 309 18.62 -5.86 27.15
CA VAL A 309 18.01 -5.00 28.16
C VAL A 309 18.62 -5.29 29.54
N TYR A 310 18.50 -4.33 30.43
CA TYR A 310 18.83 -4.54 31.83
C TYR A 310 17.55 -4.82 32.64
N VAL A 311 17.48 -6.02 33.21
CA VAL A 311 16.40 -6.46 34.08
C VAL A 311 16.83 -6.31 35.55
N VAL A 312 15.95 -5.80 36.38
CA VAL A 312 16.19 -5.73 37.85
C VAL A 312 15.67 -7.00 38.48
N THR A 313 16.58 -7.75 39.13
CA THR A 313 16.22 -8.97 39.83
C THR A 313 15.53 -8.67 41.19
N PRO A 314 14.88 -9.65 41.82
CA PRO A 314 14.27 -9.46 43.14
C PRO A 314 15.26 -8.97 44.24
N GLU A 315 16.56 -9.27 44.05
CA GLU A 315 17.64 -8.82 44.96
C GLU A 315 18.12 -7.39 44.67
N ASN A 316 17.42 -6.65 43.81
CA ASN A 316 17.79 -5.31 43.34
C ASN A 316 19.18 -5.27 42.66
N THR A 317 19.51 -6.29 41.90
CA THR A 317 20.72 -6.36 41.07
C THR A 317 20.36 -6.34 39.59
N ILE A 318 21.28 -5.81 38.77
CA ILE A 318 21.09 -5.76 37.30
C ILE A 318 21.52 -7.07 36.67
N GLU A 319 20.62 -7.64 35.88
CA GLU A 319 20.89 -8.75 34.95
C GLU A 319 20.84 -8.24 33.53
N GLN A 320 21.91 -8.45 32.76
CA GLN A 320 21.90 -8.19 31.30
C GLN A 320 21.26 -9.39 30.58
N ARG A 321 20.18 -9.15 29.88
CA ARG A 321 19.45 -10.21 29.16
C ARG A 321 19.32 -9.87 27.68
N THR A 322 19.73 -10.80 26.82
CA THR A 322 19.55 -10.69 25.37
C THR A 322 18.08 -10.86 25.02
N VAL A 323 17.58 -10.00 24.13
CA VAL A 323 16.19 -9.98 23.68
C VAL A 323 16.12 -9.97 22.16
N VAL A 324 15.03 -10.47 21.61
CA VAL A 324 14.76 -10.39 20.18
C VAL A 324 13.86 -9.16 19.94
N ALA A 325 14.49 -8.08 19.45
CA ALA A 325 13.86 -6.78 19.17
C ALA A 325 14.05 -6.46 17.68
N ASN A 326 13.16 -7.01 16.83
CA ASN A 326 13.31 -6.94 15.37
C ASN A 326 12.45 -5.85 14.73
N ARG A 327 11.48 -5.27 15.45
CA ARG A 327 10.52 -4.34 14.88
C ARG A 327 10.22 -3.16 15.80
N VAL A 328 10.08 -1.99 15.22
CA VAL A 328 9.72 -0.74 15.91
C VAL A 328 8.23 -0.46 15.69
N ILE A 329 7.54 -0.03 16.74
CA ILE A 329 6.15 0.43 16.72
C ILE A 329 6.12 1.85 17.29
N GLY A 330 6.03 2.85 16.43
CA GLY A 330 6.16 4.25 16.83
C GLY A 330 7.50 4.51 17.53
N THR A 331 7.49 4.87 18.82
CA THR A 331 8.69 5.10 19.64
C THR A 331 9.11 3.88 20.46
N ASN A 332 8.50 2.71 20.23
CA ASN A 332 8.70 1.52 21.05
C ASN A 332 9.29 0.37 20.22
N TRP A 333 10.03 -0.54 20.86
CA TRP A 333 10.44 -1.82 20.31
C TRP A 333 9.42 -2.91 20.65
N LEU A 334 9.12 -3.74 19.67
CA LEU A 334 8.43 -5.01 19.89
C LEU A 334 9.46 -6.07 20.26
N ILE A 335 9.32 -6.62 21.49
CA ILE A 335 10.15 -7.70 22.00
C ILE A 335 9.37 -9.01 21.83
N GLU A 336 9.88 -9.89 20.98
CA GLU A 336 9.24 -11.18 20.68
C GLU A 336 9.63 -12.27 21.70
N SER A 337 10.81 -12.17 22.30
CA SER A 337 11.28 -13.13 23.30
C SER A 337 12.38 -12.56 24.18
N GLY A 338 12.59 -13.17 25.35
CA GLY A 338 13.63 -12.81 26.31
C GLY A 338 13.11 -12.11 27.57
N LEU A 339 11.81 -11.75 27.64
CA LEU A 339 11.19 -11.12 28.81
C LEU A 339 9.93 -11.84 29.25
N LYS A 340 9.62 -11.75 30.54
CA LYS A 340 8.41 -12.28 31.16
C LYS A 340 7.55 -11.13 31.73
N ALA A 341 6.24 -11.38 31.80
CA ALA A 341 5.33 -10.41 32.45
C ALA A 341 5.73 -10.15 33.90
N GLY A 342 5.63 -8.89 34.31
CA GLY A 342 5.94 -8.47 35.68
C GLY A 342 7.42 -8.19 35.96
N GLU A 343 8.33 -8.50 35.02
CA GLU A 343 9.74 -8.14 35.17
C GLU A 343 9.93 -6.60 35.09
N LYS A 344 10.91 -6.09 35.81
CA LYS A 344 11.25 -4.65 35.82
C LYS A 344 12.46 -4.41 34.92
N VAL A 345 12.28 -3.63 33.87
CA VAL A 345 13.33 -3.27 32.89
C VAL A 345 13.76 -1.82 33.14
N VAL A 346 15.06 -1.56 33.13
CA VAL A 346 15.63 -0.23 33.33
C VAL A 346 15.29 0.65 32.10
N LEU A 347 14.63 1.77 32.37
CA LEU A 347 14.30 2.80 31.37
C LEU A 347 15.37 3.91 31.35
N GLU A 348 15.77 4.41 32.54
CA GLU A 348 16.77 5.45 32.65
C GLU A 348 17.88 5.05 33.64
N GLY A 349 19.08 5.54 33.39
CA GLY A 349 20.27 5.17 34.16
C GLY A 349 21.07 4.01 33.57
N THR A 350 20.72 3.53 32.38
CA THR A 350 21.40 2.42 31.71
C THR A 350 22.90 2.61 31.51
N GLY A 351 23.36 3.85 31.30
CA GLY A 351 24.80 4.18 31.18
C GLY A 351 25.59 4.12 32.50
N LYS A 352 24.92 4.08 33.65
CA LYS A 352 25.54 4.09 35.01
C LYS A 352 25.61 2.71 35.61
N VAL A 353 24.97 1.72 35.05
CA VAL A 353 24.84 0.35 35.57
C VAL A 353 25.48 -0.67 34.66
N ARG A 354 25.93 -1.78 35.23
CA ARG A 354 26.46 -2.96 34.54
C ARG A 354 25.90 -4.21 35.21
N GLN A 355 26.06 -5.33 34.57
CA GLN A 355 25.66 -6.63 35.15
C GLN A 355 26.20 -6.80 36.55
N GLY A 356 25.36 -7.17 37.51
CA GLY A 356 25.68 -7.35 38.90
C GLY A 356 25.67 -6.06 39.77
N THR A 357 25.42 -4.88 39.18
CA THR A 357 25.33 -3.62 39.94
C THR A 357 24.08 -3.62 40.82
N LYS A 358 24.20 -3.26 42.13
CA LYS A 358 23.05 -3.02 43.01
C LYS A 358 22.41 -1.68 42.68
N VAL A 359 21.08 -1.67 42.57
CA VAL A 359 20.30 -0.49 42.17
C VAL A 359 19.19 -0.18 43.16
N THR A 360 18.82 1.09 43.23
CA THR A 360 17.60 1.55 43.89
C THR A 360 16.56 1.87 42.83
N VAL A 361 15.45 1.17 42.88
CA VAL A 361 14.37 1.30 41.90
C VAL A 361 13.55 2.54 42.21
N GLN A 362 13.43 3.43 41.22
CA GLN A 362 12.46 4.51 41.18
C GLN A 362 11.40 4.17 40.13
N ALA A 363 10.12 4.21 40.52
CA ALA A 363 9.03 3.98 39.58
C ALA A 363 8.88 5.19 38.63
N ASP A 364 8.58 4.95 37.35
CA ASP A 364 8.26 6.02 36.40
C ASP A 364 6.84 6.54 36.67
N GLU A 365 6.71 7.66 37.37
CA GLU A 365 5.43 8.31 37.68
C GLU A 365 4.75 8.94 36.45
N GLN A 366 5.44 9.11 35.33
CA GLN A 366 4.89 9.81 34.16
C GLN A 366 3.88 9.00 33.34
N LYS A 367 3.74 7.70 33.56
CA LYS A 367 2.81 6.86 32.77
C LYS A 367 1.42 6.69 33.39
N ALA A 368 1.19 7.12 34.60
CA ALA A 368 -0.12 7.07 35.26
C ALA A 368 -1.09 8.18 34.78
N THR A 369 -0.59 9.27 34.19
CA THR A 369 -1.40 10.45 33.84
C THR A 369 -1.92 10.41 32.40
N SER A 370 -1.36 9.57 31.51
CA SER A 370 -1.77 9.48 30.08
C SER A 370 -2.91 8.50 29.81
N ALA A 371 -3.31 7.68 30.79
CA ALA A 371 -4.41 6.69 30.63
C ALA A 371 -5.79 7.20 31.07
N ALA A 372 -5.90 8.46 31.56
CA ALA A 372 -7.10 8.99 32.20
C ALA A 372 -7.72 10.21 31.50
N GLN A 373 -7.45 10.46 30.20
CA GLN A 373 -8.20 11.47 29.47
C GLN A 373 -9.00 10.81 28.33
N PRO A 374 -10.33 10.67 28.47
CA PRO A 374 -11.18 10.42 27.31
C PRO A 374 -11.19 11.69 26.46
N SER A 375 -10.75 11.56 25.21
CA SER A 375 -10.87 12.58 24.18
C SER A 375 -12.34 12.95 24.00
N THR A 376 -12.76 14.07 24.56
CA THR A 376 -14.00 14.77 24.22
C THR A 376 -13.67 15.60 22.99
N ALA A 377 -14.01 15.07 21.81
CA ALA A 377 -14.02 15.84 20.57
C ALA A 377 -15.27 16.74 20.55
N GLN A 378 -15.05 18.01 20.31
CA GLN A 378 -16.03 18.93 19.70
C GLN A 378 -15.84 18.89 18.20
#